data_e7977ff7cd179cb9bc3abc7d2b69dc2d
#
_entry.id   e7977ff7cd179cb9bc3abc7d2b69dc2d
#
_cell.length_a   1.000
_cell.length_b   1.000
_cell.length_c   1.000
_cell.angle_alpha   90.00
_cell.angle_beta   90.00
_cell.angle_gamma   90.00
#
_symmetry.space_group_name_H-M   'P 1'
#
loop_
_entity.id
_entity.type
_entity.pdbx_description
1 polymer ?
#
loop_
_entity_poly.entity_id
_entity_poly.type
_entity_poly.pdbx_seq_one_letter_code
_entity_poly.pdbx_strand_id
1 'polypeptide(L)'
;MRIDIDTYREILDTLTRNKARSLLTGFGVFWGVFMLVALMGGGQGLKELLNQNFEGFATNSAMVWAQPTTKAYRGFRKGRSWEMTYQDVDRLRQRVPQLDIVSPILMSSTGTAYYNDRKGSVGVTGVLPNYQYFNAPKLRYGRFLNDMDLKQRRKVCVIGKKTYKDLFPGGGDPCGSFIRVDSIFYQVVGVDYNVSGNMSFGSEVGTTMLLPITLMQQTYNRGNDVDMIAITGRKGAVMSTLAPRIRETIARAHTIDPTDEKGVTVFNTEVLFQLLDSLFRGVNFLIWLVGLGTLLAGAIGVSNIMMVTVRERTTEIGIRRAIGATPRMILSQVIAESIVLTLAAGMSGIVFAVLILQMLELGNTEDGILLAHFQVQFWTAITAALAIAIMGVLAGLAPAARAMTIKPVDAMRDE
;
A
#
# COMPACT_ATOMS: atom_id res chain seq x y z
N MET A 1 -34.31 30.39 2.53
CA MET A 1 -33.17 31.24 2.82
C MET A 1 -32.73 31.85 1.49
N ARG A 2 -33.10 33.08 1.17
CA ARG A 2 -32.55 33.79 -0.02
C ARG A 2 -31.26 34.39 0.44
N ILE A 3 -30.17 33.84 0.02
CA ILE A 3 -28.83 34.37 0.25
C ILE A 3 -28.64 35.41 -0.86
N ASP A 4 -28.80 36.70 -0.53
CA ASP A 4 -28.58 37.81 -1.45
C ASP A 4 -27.10 37.98 -1.77
N ILE A 5 -26.82 38.36 -3.01
CA ILE A 5 -25.43 38.65 -3.49
C ILE A 5 -24.76 39.70 -2.60
N ASP A 6 -25.51 40.57 -2.01
CA ASP A 6 -25.02 41.61 -1.08
C ASP A 6 -24.45 41.02 0.21
N THR A 7 -25.02 39.93 0.71
CA THR A 7 -24.52 39.20 1.88
C THR A 7 -23.12 38.62 1.61
N TYR A 8 -22.85 38.08 0.40
CA TYR A 8 -21.51 37.58 0.04
C TYR A 8 -20.47 38.71 -0.06
N ARG A 9 -20.82 39.86 -0.60
CA ARG A 9 -19.93 41.04 -0.65
C ARG A 9 -19.58 41.52 0.75
N GLU A 10 -20.55 41.59 1.65
CA GLU A 10 -20.36 41.99 3.03
C GLU A 10 -19.44 41.02 3.79
N ILE A 11 -19.57 39.70 3.56
CA ILE A 11 -18.69 38.69 4.13
C ILE A 11 -17.26 38.82 3.60
N LEU A 12 -17.08 39.03 2.30
CA LEU A 12 -15.78 39.23 1.68
C LEU A 12 -15.10 40.51 2.17
N ASP A 13 -15.84 41.65 2.28
CA ASP A 13 -15.31 42.88 2.81
C ASP A 13 -14.88 42.76 4.27
N THR A 14 -15.61 41.99 5.04
CA THR A 14 -15.27 41.68 6.43
C THR A 14 -13.97 40.91 6.56
N LEU A 15 -13.80 39.86 5.73
CA LEU A 15 -12.60 39.03 5.73
C LEU A 15 -11.36 39.76 5.24
N THR A 16 -11.53 40.73 4.34
CA THR A 16 -10.42 41.52 3.78
C THR A 16 -10.00 42.70 4.66
N ARG A 17 -10.84 43.17 5.57
CA ARG A 17 -10.58 44.31 6.45
C ARG A 17 -9.46 44.05 7.47
N ASN A 18 -9.33 42.77 7.95
CA ASN A 18 -8.30 42.37 8.90
C ASN A 18 -7.58 41.09 8.41
N LYS A 19 -6.81 41.21 7.32
CA LYS A 19 -6.14 40.09 6.62
C LYS A 19 -5.31 39.17 7.54
N ALA A 20 -4.53 39.76 8.47
CA ALA A 20 -3.70 38.98 9.37
C ALA A 20 -4.52 38.05 10.29
N ARG A 21 -5.64 38.59 10.82
CA ARG A 21 -6.53 37.84 11.71
C ARG A 21 -7.25 36.72 10.93
N SER A 22 -7.80 37.01 9.75
CA SER A 22 -8.48 36.02 8.90
C SER A 22 -7.54 34.92 8.44
N LEU A 23 -6.28 35.25 8.10
CA LEU A 23 -5.23 34.32 7.76
C LEU A 23 -4.87 33.41 8.96
N LEU A 24 -4.67 33.99 10.14
CA LEU A 24 -4.32 33.22 11.34
C LEU A 24 -5.45 32.25 11.75
N THR A 25 -6.72 32.70 11.59
CA THR A 25 -7.91 31.89 11.85
C THR A 25 -8.03 30.74 10.86
N GLY A 26 -7.90 31.07 9.58
CA GLY A 26 -7.96 30.09 8.50
C GLY A 26 -6.83 29.08 8.56
N PHE A 27 -5.64 29.48 9.03
CA PHE A 27 -4.47 28.61 9.08
C PHE A 27 -4.69 27.36 9.94
N GLY A 28 -5.35 27.47 11.08
CA GLY A 28 -5.66 26.30 11.92
C GLY A 28 -6.53 25.28 11.20
N VAL A 29 -7.57 25.73 10.48
CA VAL A 29 -8.44 24.87 9.67
C VAL A 29 -7.69 24.33 8.46
N PHE A 30 -6.98 25.21 7.74
CA PHE A 30 -6.12 24.83 6.61
C PHE A 30 -5.17 23.70 7.01
N TRP A 31 -4.42 23.89 8.10
CA TRP A 31 -3.44 22.90 8.57
C TRP A 31 -4.08 21.61 9.00
N GLY A 32 -5.22 21.65 9.72
CA GLY A 32 -5.96 20.47 10.14
C GLY A 32 -6.46 19.65 8.95
N VAL A 33 -7.04 20.31 7.95
CA VAL A 33 -7.52 19.64 6.72
C VAL A 33 -6.37 19.13 5.88
N PHE A 34 -5.32 19.94 5.70
CA PHE A 34 -4.10 19.53 5.00
C PHE A 34 -3.52 18.26 5.60
N MET A 35 -3.30 18.23 6.92
CA MET A 35 -2.74 17.07 7.61
C MET A 35 -3.62 15.85 7.47
N LEU A 36 -4.95 15.99 7.61
CA LEU A 36 -5.88 14.87 7.44
C LEU A 36 -5.79 14.27 6.04
N VAL A 37 -5.88 15.10 5.01
CA VAL A 37 -5.87 14.66 3.60
C VAL A 37 -4.51 14.11 3.20
N ALA A 38 -3.42 14.75 3.62
CA ALA A 38 -2.05 14.31 3.34
C ALA A 38 -1.75 12.96 4.00
N LEU A 39 -2.16 12.77 5.27
CA LEU A 39 -1.97 11.49 5.95
C LEU A 39 -2.83 10.37 5.34
N MET A 40 -4.07 10.66 4.92
CA MET A 40 -4.93 9.67 4.26
C MET A 40 -4.38 9.26 2.90
N GLY A 41 -3.99 10.21 2.05
CA GLY A 41 -3.41 9.93 0.74
C GLY A 41 -2.04 9.28 0.84
N GLY A 42 -1.18 9.77 1.75
CA GLY A 42 0.13 9.18 2.03
C GLY A 42 0.04 7.75 2.59
N GLY A 43 -0.90 7.51 3.52
CA GLY A 43 -1.16 6.19 4.06
C GLY A 43 -1.66 5.19 3.00
N GLN A 44 -2.52 5.64 2.08
CA GLN A 44 -2.99 4.82 0.97
C GLN A 44 -1.85 4.49 0.00
N GLY A 45 -1.06 5.48 -0.39
CA GLY A 45 0.10 5.27 -1.26
C GLY A 45 1.15 4.34 -0.65
N LEU A 46 1.42 4.48 0.67
CA LEU A 46 2.31 3.57 1.39
C LEU A 46 1.76 2.13 1.42
N LYS A 47 0.46 1.97 1.65
CA LYS A 47 -0.21 0.66 1.58
C LYS A 47 -0.05 0.03 0.20
N GLU A 48 -0.20 0.82 -0.85
CA GLU A 48 -0.06 0.35 -2.22
C GLU A 48 1.38 -0.04 -2.54
N LEU A 49 2.38 0.76 -2.15
CA LEU A 49 3.81 0.42 -2.27
C LEU A 49 4.16 -0.89 -1.56
N LEU A 50 3.64 -1.10 -0.34
CA LEU A 50 3.89 -2.35 0.38
C LEU A 50 3.16 -3.54 -0.28
N ASN A 51 1.94 -3.35 -0.73
CA ASN A 51 1.19 -4.40 -1.44
C ASN A 51 1.85 -4.80 -2.76
N GLN A 52 2.48 -3.86 -3.46
CA GLN A 52 3.21 -4.16 -4.70
C GLN A 52 4.37 -5.15 -4.48
N ASN A 53 5.05 -5.10 -3.34
CA ASN A 53 6.09 -6.07 -3.00
C ASN A 53 5.56 -7.52 -2.95
N PHE A 54 4.25 -7.68 -2.81
CA PHE A 54 3.54 -8.96 -2.78
C PHE A 54 2.63 -9.16 -3.99
N GLU A 55 2.67 -8.23 -4.95
CA GLU A 55 1.88 -8.34 -6.17
C GLU A 55 2.31 -9.57 -6.97
N GLY A 56 1.34 -10.33 -7.42
CA GLY A 56 1.58 -11.61 -8.09
C GLY A 56 1.53 -12.82 -7.18
N PHE A 57 1.75 -12.67 -5.87
CA PHE A 57 1.55 -13.80 -4.95
C PHE A 57 0.06 -14.07 -4.73
N ALA A 58 -0.31 -15.32 -4.84
CA ALA A 58 -1.65 -15.74 -4.44
C ALA A 58 -1.85 -15.48 -2.94
N THR A 59 -2.91 -14.76 -2.57
CA THR A 59 -3.22 -14.41 -1.17
C THR A 59 -3.43 -15.64 -0.28
N ASN A 60 -3.84 -16.77 -0.89
CA ASN A 60 -4.01 -18.05 -0.23
C ASN A 60 -2.85 -18.99 -0.60
N SER A 61 -1.63 -18.60 -0.25
CA SER A 61 -0.44 -19.33 -0.58
C SER A 61 0.50 -19.54 0.62
N ALA A 62 1.40 -20.49 0.47
CA ALA A 62 2.49 -20.73 1.40
C ALA A 62 3.75 -21.16 0.67
N MET A 63 4.88 -20.91 1.27
CA MET A 63 6.16 -21.46 0.88
C MET A 63 6.68 -22.38 1.98
N VAL A 64 7.25 -23.50 1.60
CA VAL A 64 7.81 -24.48 2.53
C VAL A 64 9.28 -24.71 2.20
N TRP A 65 10.12 -24.72 3.21
CA TRP A 65 11.53 -25.04 3.07
C TRP A 65 12.09 -25.76 4.30
N ALA A 66 13.19 -26.47 4.08
CA ALA A 66 13.91 -27.19 5.10
C ALA A 66 14.81 -26.24 5.90
N GLN A 67 14.85 -26.39 7.22
CA GLN A 67 15.84 -25.78 8.09
C GLN A 67 16.39 -26.83 9.08
N PRO A 68 17.56 -26.61 9.70
CA PRO A 68 18.07 -27.51 10.72
C PRO A 68 17.04 -27.72 11.84
N THR A 69 16.82 -28.97 12.24
CA THR A 69 15.85 -29.33 13.25
C THR A 69 16.15 -28.69 14.60
N THR A 70 15.13 -28.20 15.29
CA THR A 70 15.29 -27.59 16.63
C THR A 70 14.94 -28.54 17.77
N LYS A 71 14.31 -29.68 17.45
CA LYS A 71 13.91 -30.72 18.41
C LYS A 71 14.59 -32.04 18.09
N ALA A 72 14.95 -32.80 19.13
CA ALA A 72 15.37 -34.19 18.97
C ALA A 72 14.13 -35.07 18.75
N TYR A 73 14.19 -36.02 17.81
CA TYR A 73 13.06 -36.88 17.49
C TYR A 73 13.53 -38.27 17.01
N ARG A 74 12.92 -39.34 17.53
CA ARG A 74 13.16 -40.74 17.15
C ARG A 74 14.63 -41.11 16.98
N GLY A 75 15.48 -40.70 17.94
CA GLY A 75 16.91 -41.02 17.93
C GLY A 75 17.79 -40.00 17.19
N PHE A 76 17.22 -39.08 16.45
CA PHE A 76 18.00 -37.99 15.83
C PHE A 76 18.17 -36.81 16.75
N ARG A 77 19.37 -36.20 16.74
CA ARG A 77 19.72 -35.02 17.53
C ARG A 77 19.07 -33.75 16.93
N LYS A 78 18.85 -32.73 17.77
CA LYS A 78 18.57 -31.37 17.30
C LYS A 78 19.75 -30.84 16.47
N GLY A 79 19.47 -29.94 15.52
CA GLY A 79 20.49 -29.36 14.64
C GLY A 79 20.79 -30.21 13.40
N ARG A 80 20.02 -31.28 13.15
CA ARG A 80 20.19 -32.08 11.94
C ARG A 80 19.76 -31.29 10.71
N SER A 81 20.68 -31.14 9.74
CA SER A 81 20.34 -30.67 8.39
C SER A 81 19.63 -31.78 7.61
N TRP A 82 18.68 -31.40 6.81
CA TRP A 82 17.92 -32.28 5.95
C TRP A 82 17.48 -31.50 4.71
N GLU A 83 17.10 -32.20 3.66
CA GLU A 83 16.71 -31.59 2.37
C GLU A 83 15.37 -32.15 1.94
N MET A 84 14.57 -31.31 1.29
CA MET A 84 13.34 -31.73 0.65
C MET A 84 13.65 -32.36 -0.69
N THR A 85 12.78 -33.24 -1.10
CA THR A 85 12.89 -33.96 -2.37
C THR A 85 11.64 -33.79 -3.21
N TYR A 86 11.74 -34.08 -4.50
CA TYR A 86 10.59 -34.04 -5.40
C TYR A 86 9.44 -34.96 -4.93
N GLN A 87 9.76 -36.07 -4.21
CA GLN A 87 8.77 -36.94 -3.63
C GLN A 87 7.87 -36.26 -2.58
N ASP A 88 8.37 -35.21 -1.94
CA ASP A 88 7.57 -34.44 -0.96
C ASP A 88 6.45 -33.67 -1.64
N VAL A 89 6.67 -33.21 -2.87
CA VAL A 89 5.63 -32.60 -3.72
C VAL A 89 4.49 -33.57 -3.96
N ASP A 90 4.81 -34.83 -4.32
CA ASP A 90 3.79 -35.85 -4.58
C ASP A 90 3.06 -36.27 -3.29
N ARG A 91 3.81 -36.39 -2.17
CA ARG A 91 3.21 -36.63 -0.84
C ARG A 91 2.21 -35.55 -0.45
N LEU A 92 2.56 -34.27 -0.67
CA LEU A 92 1.66 -33.15 -0.37
C LEU A 92 0.41 -33.20 -1.23
N ARG A 93 0.54 -33.45 -2.54
CA ARG A 93 -0.61 -33.58 -3.46
C ARG A 93 -1.57 -34.68 -3.05
N GLN A 94 -1.04 -35.82 -2.59
CA GLN A 94 -1.84 -36.96 -2.18
C GLN A 94 -2.50 -36.81 -0.81
N ARG A 95 -1.77 -36.26 0.18
CA ARG A 95 -2.23 -36.22 1.57
C ARG A 95 -2.98 -34.94 1.96
N VAL A 96 -2.84 -33.88 1.17
CA VAL A 96 -3.51 -32.59 1.41
C VAL A 96 -4.30 -32.19 0.16
N PRO A 97 -5.46 -32.82 -0.11
CA PRO A 97 -6.21 -32.60 -1.35
C PRO A 97 -6.84 -31.20 -1.47
N GLN A 98 -6.82 -30.41 -0.40
CA GLN A 98 -7.24 -29.00 -0.40
C GLN A 98 -6.22 -28.08 -1.08
N LEU A 99 -5.02 -28.56 -1.40
CA LEU A 99 -4.05 -27.84 -2.18
C LEU A 99 -4.47 -27.82 -3.66
N ASP A 100 -4.21 -26.70 -4.31
CA ASP A 100 -4.44 -26.51 -5.74
C ASP A 100 -3.12 -26.66 -6.50
N ILE A 101 -2.17 -25.80 -6.22
CA ILE A 101 -0.85 -25.81 -6.83
C ILE A 101 0.18 -26.26 -5.79
N VAL A 102 1.03 -27.19 -6.19
CA VAL A 102 2.23 -27.58 -5.45
C VAL A 102 3.37 -27.60 -6.45
N SER A 103 4.24 -26.61 -6.39
CA SER A 103 5.34 -26.40 -7.33
C SER A 103 6.68 -26.40 -6.60
N PRO A 104 7.58 -27.34 -6.94
CA PRO A 104 8.94 -27.33 -6.41
C PRO A 104 9.72 -26.18 -7.00
N ILE A 105 10.62 -25.63 -6.21
CA ILE A 105 11.56 -24.57 -6.57
C ILE A 105 12.95 -25.06 -6.24
N LEU A 106 13.84 -24.97 -7.22
CA LEU A 106 15.25 -25.25 -7.06
C LEU A 106 16.04 -23.96 -7.28
N MET A 107 16.95 -23.64 -6.38
CA MET A 107 17.71 -22.39 -6.43
C MET A 107 19.19 -22.68 -6.60
N SER A 108 19.88 -21.85 -7.36
CA SER A 108 21.33 -21.84 -7.42
C SER A 108 21.87 -20.55 -6.83
N SER A 109 23.17 -20.54 -6.51
CA SER A 109 23.86 -19.33 -6.11
C SER A 109 23.72 -18.25 -7.19
N THR A 110 23.81 -16.99 -6.77
CA THR A 110 23.84 -15.87 -7.70
C THR A 110 25.03 -15.99 -8.64
N GLY A 111 24.77 -15.97 -9.93
CA GLY A 111 25.74 -16.02 -11.01
C GLY A 111 25.85 -14.72 -11.78
N THR A 112 26.66 -14.73 -12.83
CA THR A 112 26.77 -13.62 -13.77
C THR A 112 26.30 -14.06 -15.15
N ALA A 113 25.33 -13.34 -15.70
CA ALA A 113 24.90 -13.50 -17.07
C ALA A 113 25.71 -12.57 -17.99
N TYR A 114 26.02 -13.06 -19.19
CA TYR A 114 26.73 -12.32 -20.24
C TYR A 114 25.90 -12.29 -21.52
N TYR A 115 25.85 -11.13 -22.13
CA TYR A 115 25.31 -10.95 -23.47
C TYR A 115 26.22 -9.98 -24.25
N ASN A 116 26.90 -10.48 -25.28
CA ASN A 116 28.00 -9.75 -25.95
C ASN A 116 29.02 -9.25 -24.90
N ASP A 117 29.30 -7.94 -24.89
CA ASP A 117 30.22 -7.28 -23.94
C ASP A 117 29.52 -6.83 -22.63
N ARG A 118 28.24 -7.18 -22.45
CA ARG A 118 27.45 -6.80 -21.27
C ARG A 118 27.41 -7.93 -20.24
N LYS A 119 27.34 -7.54 -18.99
CA LYS A 119 27.19 -8.47 -17.86
C LYS A 119 26.15 -7.97 -16.88
N GLY A 120 25.44 -8.89 -16.28
CA GLY A 120 24.45 -8.61 -15.22
C GLY A 120 24.43 -9.72 -14.18
N SER A 121 24.03 -9.40 -12.98
CA SER A 121 23.82 -10.41 -11.91
C SER A 121 22.54 -11.19 -12.18
N VAL A 122 22.56 -12.50 -11.92
CA VAL A 122 21.36 -13.37 -12.03
C VAL A 122 21.31 -14.38 -10.91
N GLY A 123 20.12 -14.52 -10.31
CA GLY A 123 19.78 -15.65 -9.45
C GLY A 123 19.03 -16.70 -10.28
N VAL A 124 19.66 -17.86 -10.48
CA VAL A 124 19.08 -18.93 -11.30
C VAL A 124 18.10 -19.75 -10.46
N THR A 125 16.87 -19.87 -10.95
CA THR A 125 15.80 -20.59 -10.26
C THR A 125 15.08 -21.55 -11.20
N GLY A 126 15.04 -22.82 -10.83
CA GLY A 126 14.32 -23.86 -11.57
C GLY A 126 12.89 -23.98 -11.07
N VAL A 127 11.93 -23.90 -11.98
CA VAL A 127 10.50 -23.96 -11.66
C VAL A 127 9.72 -24.84 -12.63
N LEU A 128 8.52 -25.24 -12.24
CA LEU A 128 7.54 -25.84 -13.13
C LEU A 128 6.72 -24.77 -13.86
N PRO A 129 6.10 -25.09 -15.01
CA PRO A 129 5.22 -24.14 -15.71
C PRO A 129 4.04 -23.64 -14.88
N ASN A 130 3.53 -24.45 -13.94
CA ASN A 130 2.45 -24.06 -13.05
C ASN A 130 2.84 -23.03 -11.99
N TYR A 131 4.13 -22.72 -11.84
CA TYR A 131 4.63 -21.68 -10.96
C TYR A 131 4.06 -20.29 -11.33
N GLN A 132 3.70 -20.07 -12.60
CA GLN A 132 3.06 -18.81 -13.05
C GLN A 132 1.73 -18.51 -12.34
N TYR A 133 1.04 -19.52 -11.81
CA TYR A 133 -0.21 -19.32 -11.06
C TYR A 133 0.03 -19.06 -9.57
N PHE A 134 1.23 -19.36 -9.08
CA PHE A 134 1.67 -19.02 -7.73
C PHE A 134 2.24 -17.60 -7.68
N ASN A 135 3.07 -17.26 -8.63
CA ASN A 135 3.68 -15.93 -8.81
C ASN A 135 3.36 -15.46 -10.23
N ALA A 136 2.25 -14.71 -10.37
CA ALA A 136 1.77 -14.27 -11.68
C ALA A 136 2.77 -13.29 -12.33
N PRO A 137 3.55 -13.72 -13.34
CA PRO A 137 4.53 -12.86 -13.98
C PRO A 137 3.84 -11.80 -14.83
N LYS A 138 4.36 -10.58 -14.83
CA LYS A 138 3.96 -9.51 -15.76
C LYS A 138 4.89 -9.53 -16.97
N LEU A 139 4.61 -10.37 -17.94
CA LEU A 139 5.45 -10.50 -19.13
C LEU A 139 5.35 -9.24 -20.02
N ARG A 140 6.48 -8.58 -20.23
CA ARG A 140 6.59 -7.47 -21.19
C ARG A 140 6.85 -7.98 -22.60
N TYR A 141 7.66 -9.03 -22.72
CA TYR A 141 8.02 -9.67 -23.98
C TYR A 141 7.92 -11.17 -23.85
N GLY A 142 7.54 -11.84 -24.92
CA GLY A 142 7.58 -13.28 -25.06
C GLY A 142 6.52 -14.03 -24.22
N ARG A 143 6.93 -15.17 -23.66
CA ARG A 143 6.07 -16.10 -22.94
C ARG A 143 6.75 -16.66 -21.70
N PHE A 144 5.96 -17.25 -20.80
CA PHE A 144 6.46 -18.05 -19.70
C PHE A 144 6.91 -19.44 -20.16
N LEU A 145 7.54 -20.20 -19.26
CA LEU A 145 7.92 -21.59 -19.49
C LEU A 145 6.67 -22.46 -19.71
N ASN A 146 6.79 -23.46 -20.57
CA ASN A 146 5.71 -24.38 -20.88
C ASN A 146 6.11 -25.86 -20.65
N ASP A 147 5.13 -26.78 -20.76
CA ASP A 147 5.37 -28.22 -20.54
C ASP A 147 6.32 -28.85 -21.56
N MET A 148 6.40 -28.28 -22.78
CA MET A 148 7.35 -28.76 -23.79
C MET A 148 8.78 -28.40 -23.42
N ASP A 149 9.00 -27.20 -22.86
CA ASP A 149 10.31 -26.79 -22.37
C ASP A 149 10.79 -27.68 -21.24
N LEU A 150 9.86 -28.09 -20.35
CA LEU A 150 10.12 -29.02 -19.26
C LEU A 150 10.44 -30.43 -19.75
N LYS A 151 9.59 -30.99 -20.63
CA LYS A 151 9.75 -32.37 -21.15
C LYS A 151 11.00 -32.54 -22.00
N GLN A 152 11.30 -31.57 -22.84
CA GLN A 152 12.46 -31.58 -23.74
C GLN A 152 13.72 -31.02 -23.09
N ARG A 153 13.64 -30.56 -21.82
CA ARG A 153 14.77 -29.92 -21.11
C ARG A 153 15.43 -28.84 -21.94
N ARG A 154 14.60 -27.99 -22.58
CA ARG A 154 15.10 -26.92 -23.45
C ARG A 154 15.93 -25.94 -22.65
N LYS A 155 17.04 -25.49 -23.22
CA LYS A 155 17.89 -24.44 -22.66
C LYS A 155 17.25 -23.05 -22.89
N VAL A 156 16.09 -22.82 -22.29
CA VAL A 156 15.32 -21.57 -22.38
C VAL A 156 15.21 -20.93 -21.00
N CYS A 157 15.07 -19.60 -20.98
CA CYS A 157 14.94 -18.86 -19.74
C CYS A 157 13.96 -17.70 -19.85
N VAL A 158 13.36 -17.35 -18.73
CA VAL A 158 12.63 -16.09 -18.51
C VAL A 158 13.49 -15.23 -17.60
N ILE A 159 13.81 -14.01 -18.00
CA ILE A 159 14.68 -13.09 -17.24
C ILE A 159 13.87 -11.99 -16.56
N GLY A 160 14.32 -11.57 -15.38
CA GLY A 160 13.70 -10.46 -14.65
C GLY A 160 14.07 -9.09 -15.21
N LYS A 161 13.32 -8.07 -14.80
CA LYS A 161 13.44 -6.66 -15.24
C LYS A 161 14.88 -6.12 -15.12
N LYS A 162 15.56 -6.36 -14.00
CA LYS A 162 16.90 -5.82 -13.76
C LYS A 162 17.92 -6.48 -14.66
N THR A 163 17.90 -7.82 -14.76
CA THR A 163 18.76 -8.56 -15.70
C THR A 163 18.54 -8.10 -17.15
N TYR A 164 17.28 -7.86 -17.54
CA TYR A 164 16.97 -7.33 -18.86
C TYR A 164 17.60 -5.94 -19.08
N LYS A 165 17.47 -5.01 -18.14
CA LYS A 165 18.06 -3.67 -18.26
C LYS A 165 19.59 -3.70 -18.35
N ASP A 166 20.24 -4.58 -17.58
CA ASP A 166 21.69 -4.71 -17.53
C ASP A 166 22.25 -5.28 -18.85
N LEU A 167 21.57 -6.29 -19.41
CA LEU A 167 22.02 -6.97 -20.63
C LEU A 167 21.57 -6.29 -21.92
N PHE A 168 20.40 -5.66 -21.92
CA PHE A 168 19.77 -5.03 -23.10
C PHE A 168 19.43 -3.54 -22.88
N PRO A 169 20.42 -2.67 -22.58
CA PRO A 169 20.16 -1.25 -22.27
C PRO A 169 19.61 -0.46 -23.46
N GLY A 170 19.78 -0.96 -24.68
CA GLY A 170 19.18 -0.37 -25.89
C GLY A 170 17.66 -0.61 -26.00
N GLY A 171 17.10 -1.41 -25.10
CA GLY A 171 15.68 -1.79 -25.16
C GLY A 171 15.38 -2.78 -26.29
N GLY A 172 14.08 -2.95 -26.61
CA GLY A 172 13.63 -3.89 -27.63
C GLY A 172 13.30 -5.27 -27.10
N ASP A 173 12.80 -6.15 -27.97
CA ASP A 173 12.46 -7.53 -27.62
C ASP A 173 13.71 -8.43 -27.59
N PRO A 174 14.11 -8.97 -26.42
CA PRO A 174 15.25 -9.87 -26.31
C PRO A 174 14.92 -11.31 -26.60
N CYS A 175 13.66 -11.65 -26.89
CA CYS A 175 13.25 -13.03 -27.12
C CYS A 175 13.94 -13.61 -28.36
N GLY A 176 14.48 -14.82 -28.21
CA GLY A 176 15.29 -15.46 -29.25
C GLY A 176 16.79 -15.26 -29.08
N SER A 177 17.23 -14.23 -28.35
CA SER A 177 18.65 -14.00 -28.04
C SER A 177 19.20 -15.05 -27.08
N PHE A 178 20.51 -15.31 -27.15
CA PHE A 178 21.18 -16.25 -26.26
C PHE A 178 22.01 -15.50 -25.24
N ILE A 179 21.76 -15.74 -23.95
CA ILE A 179 22.60 -15.25 -22.85
C ILE A 179 23.43 -16.40 -22.28
N ARG A 180 24.65 -16.11 -21.83
CA ARG A 180 25.54 -17.11 -21.22
C ARG A 180 25.56 -16.94 -19.70
N VAL A 181 25.24 -18.02 -18.98
CA VAL A 181 25.35 -18.10 -17.52
C VAL A 181 26.09 -19.38 -17.18
N ASP A 182 27.08 -19.30 -16.30
CA ASP A 182 27.90 -20.45 -15.85
C ASP A 182 28.42 -21.32 -17.04
N SER A 183 28.90 -20.64 -18.10
CA SER A 183 29.41 -21.26 -19.33
C SER A 183 28.36 -21.95 -20.21
N ILE A 184 27.06 -21.84 -19.91
CA ILE A 184 25.96 -22.41 -20.66
C ILE A 184 25.15 -21.32 -21.33
N PHE A 185 24.78 -21.54 -22.59
CA PHE A 185 23.92 -20.63 -23.34
C PHE A 185 22.45 -21.01 -23.17
N TYR A 186 21.65 -20.00 -22.81
CA TYR A 186 20.20 -20.11 -22.65
C TYR A 186 19.50 -19.13 -23.58
N GLN A 187 18.48 -19.57 -24.28
CA GLN A 187 17.66 -18.72 -25.12
C GLN A 187 16.63 -17.98 -24.26
N VAL A 188 16.57 -16.67 -24.38
CA VAL A 188 15.53 -15.86 -23.72
C VAL A 188 14.21 -16.09 -24.43
N VAL A 189 13.18 -16.54 -23.69
CA VAL A 189 11.82 -16.77 -24.21
C VAL A 189 10.80 -15.80 -23.63
N GLY A 190 11.16 -15.06 -22.59
CA GLY A 190 10.31 -14.05 -21.98
C GLY A 190 11.06 -13.14 -21.03
N VAL A 191 10.47 -11.98 -20.78
CA VAL A 191 10.95 -10.99 -19.81
C VAL A 191 9.84 -10.70 -18.82
N ASP A 192 10.10 -11.00 -17.56
CA ASP A 192 9.20 -10.70 -16.46
C ASP A 192 9.48 -9.30 -15.92
N TYR A 193 8.52 -8.41 -16.14
CA TYR A 193 8.56 -7.02 -15.69
C TYR A 193 7.84 -6.80 -14.36
N ASN A 194 7.57 -7.87 -13.61
CA ASN A 194 7.00 -7.71 -12.29
C ASN A 194 7.94 -6.87 -11.43
N VAL A 195 7.53 -5.63 -11.17
CA VAL A 195 8.37 -4.57 -10.56
C VAL A 195 8.71 -4.92 -9.12
N SER A 196 7.89 -5.74 -8.49
CA SER A 196 7.90 -5.91 -7.04
C SER A 196 7.74 -7.35 -6.57
N GLY A 197 7.35 -8.26 -7.45
CA GLY A 197 6.81 -9.57 -7.05
C GLY A 197 7.80 -10.66 -6.71
N ASN A 198 9.07 -10.37 -6.65
CA ASN A 198 10.02 -11.40 -6.29
C ASN A 198 10.48 -11.16 -4.85
N MET A 199 9.82 -11.78 -3.88
CA MET A 199 10.54 -12.26 -2.72
C MET A 199 11.66 -13.16 -3.26
N SER A 200 12.75 -12.52 -3.63
CA SER A 200 13.94 -13.19 -4.14
C SER A 200 14.63 -13.81 -2.94
N PHE A 201 14.31 -15.06 -2.64
CA PHE A 201 15.01 -15.80 -1.63
C PHE A 201 16.45 -16.00 -2.12
N GLY A 202 17.36 -15.15 -1.65
CA GLY A 202 18.79 -15.29 -1.92
C GLY A 202 19.35 -14.55 -3.14
N SER A 203 18.54 -13.83 -3.91
CA SER A 203 19.02 -12.96 -4.99
C SER A 203 18.42 -11.55 -4.89
N GLU A 204 19.03 -10.58 -5.53
CA GLU A 204 18.51 -9.22 -5.57
C GLU A 204 17.21 -9.18 -6.42
N VAL A 205 16.24 -8.37 -5.99
CA VAL A 205 14.95 -8.24 -6.68
C VAL A 205 15.15 -7.88 -8.16
N GLY A 206 14.48 -8.63 -9.04
CA GLY A 206 14.55 -8.41 -10.49
C GLY A 206 15.76 -9.01 -11.20
N THR A 207 16.72 -9.64 -10.48
CA THR A 207 17.85 -10.36 -11.07
C THR A 207 17.55 -11.83 -11.31
N THR A 208 16.30 -12.23 -11.24
CA THR A 208 15.88 -13.64 -11.37
C THR A 208 15.97 -14.12 -12.81
N MET A 209 16.45 -15.35 -12.99
CA MET A 209 16.40 -16.11 -14.23
C MET A 209 15.69 -17.42 -13.97
N LEU A 210 14.50 -17.59 -14.55
CA LEU A 210 13.70 -18.79 -14.40
C LEU A 210 14.03 -19.81 -15.49
N LEU A 211 14.29 -21.05 -15.10
CA LEU A 211 14.58 -22.19 -15.98
C LEU A 211 13.57 -23.32 -15.73
N PRO A 212 13.37 -24.23 -16.73
CA PRO A 212 12.71 -25.51 -16.47
C PRO A 212 13.46 -26.27 -15.37
N ILE A 213 12.75 -26.70 -14.31
CA ILE A 213 13.38 -27.37 -13.16
C ILE A 213 14.16 -28.62 -13.57
N THR A 214 13.64 -29.37 -14.54
CA THR A 214 14.31 -30.60 -15.06
C THR A 214 15.64 -30.31 -15.73
N LEU A 215 15.76 -29.16 -16.40
CA LEU A 215 17.02 -28.69 -16.95
C LEU A 215 17.99 -28.33 -15.84
N MET A 216 17.51 -27.57 -14.83
CA MET A 216 18.33 -27.12 -13.72
C MET A 216 18.87 -28.30 -12.89
N GLN A 217 18.03 -29.29 -12.60
CA GLN A 217 18.45 -30.52 -11.90
C GLN A 217 19.60 -31.22 -12.62
N GLN A 218 19.56 -31.31 -13.96
CA GLN A 218 20.60 -31.91 -14.76
C GLN A 218 21.85 -31.06 -14.82
N THR A 219 21.69 -29.75 -15.05
CA THR A 219 22.81 -28.83 -15.30
C THR A 219 23.64 -28.61 -14.04
N TYR A 220 23.00 -28.49 -12.89
CA TYR A 220 23.64 -28.21 -11.60
C TYR A 220 23.82 -29.48 -10.74
N ASN A 221 23.59 -30.65 -11.30
CA ASN A 221 23.76 -31.94 -10.64
C ASN A 221 23.02 -32.05 -9.29
N ARG A 222 21.82 -31.50 -9.21
CA ARG A 222 21.01 -31.43 -7.98
C ARG A 222 20.09 -32.65 -7.79
N GLY A 223 20.14 -33.63 -8.70
CA GLY A 223 19.36 -34.86 -8.58
C GLY A 223 17.87 -34.61 -8.37
N ASN A 224 17.33 -35.07 -7.26
CA ASN A 224 15.92 -34.97 -6.90
C ASN A 224 15.66 -33.91 -5.82
N ASP A 225 16.66 -33.10 -5.47
CA ASP A 225 16.56 -32.10 -4.41
C ASP A 225 15.60 -30.97 -4.80
N VAL A 226 14.98 -30.39 -3.77
CA VAL A 226 14.09 -29.24 -3.86
C VAL A 226 14.42 -28.32 -2.69
N ASP A 227 14.74 -27.06 -2.99
CA ASP A 227 15.06 -26.09 -1.94
C ASP A 227 13.81 -25.55 -1.28
N MET A 228 12.74 -25.34 -2.08
CA MET A 228 11.46 -24.81 -1.59
C MET A 228 10.29 -25.42 -2.34
N ILE A 229 9.13 -25.44 -1.72
CA ILE A 229 7.86 -25.82 -2.37
C ILE A 229 6.90 -24.65 -2.25
N ALA A 230 6.46 -24.09 -3.39
CA ALA A 230 5.40 -23.12 -3.49
C ALA A 230 4.05 -23.81 -3.52
N ILE A 231 3.11 -23.36 -2.71
CA ILE A 231 1.82 -24.02 -2.50
C ILE A 231 0.72 -22.97 -2.56
N THR A 232 -0.39 -23.30 -3.25
CA THR A 232 -1.65 -22.54 -3.13
C THR A 232 -2.77 -23.44 -2.66
N GLY A 233 -3.70 -22.88 -1.90
CA GLY A 233 -4.93 -23.56 -1.51
C GLY A 233 -6.01 -23.38 -2.58
N ARG A 234 -6.94 -24.35 -2.67
CA ARG A 234 -8.14 -24.24 -3.49
C ARG A 234 -9.02 -23.09 -3.01
N LYS A 235 -9.92 -22.59 -3.85
CA LYS A 235 -10.86 -21.53 -3.48
C LYS A 235 -11.61 -21.90 -2.19
N GLY A 236 -11.57 -21.03 -1.20
CA GLY A 236 -12.20 -21.23 0.10
C GLY A 236 -11.37 -22.02 1.13
N ALA A 237 -10.21 -22.55 0.76
CA ALA A 237 -9.30 -23.16 1.71
C ALA A 237 -8.50 -22.06 2.45
N VAL A 238 -8.44 -22.15 3.77
CA VAL A 238 -7.69 -21.21 4.63
C VAL A 238 -6.31 -21.81 4.87
N MET A 239 -5.26 -21.14 4.38
CA MET A 239 -3.89 -21.65 4.45
C MET A 239 -3.42 -21.84 5.90
N SER A 240 -3.87 -21.02 6.82
CA SER A 240 -3.55 -21.13 8.25
C SER A 240 -4.01 -22.46 8.86
N THR A 241 -5.10 -23.06 8.35
CA THR A 241 -5.57 -24.39 8.77
C THR A 241 -4.83 -25.53 8.10
N LEU A 242 -4.28 -25.29 6.91
CA LEU A 242 -3.53 -26.28 6.13
C LEU A 242 -2.06 -26.36 6.53
N ALA A 243 -1.46 -25.27 6.99
CA ALA A 243 -0.04 -25.21 7.35
C ALA A 243 0.40 -26.30 8.34
N PRO A 244 -0.33 -26.62 9.42
CA PRO A 244 0.03 -27.72 10.32
C PRO A 244 0.02 -29.09 9.61
N ARG A 245 -0.93 -29.35 8.71
CA ARG A 245 -1.05 -30.60 7.96
C ARG A 245 0.07 -30.75 6.92
N ILE A 246 0.45 -29.64 6.28
CA ILE A 246 1.59 -29.57 5.36
C ILE A 246 2.86 -29.93 6.12
N ARG A 247 3.10 -29.28 7.26
CA ARG A 247 4.25 -29.53 8.13
C ARG A 247 4.30 -30.99 8.59
N GLU A 248 3.20 -31.50 9.12
CA GLU A 248 3.09 -32.88 9.59
C GLU A 248 3.41 -33.89 8.46
N THR A 249 2.91 -33.64 7.25
CA THR A 249 3.13 -34.54 6.10
C THR A 249 4.62 -34.65 5.76
N ILE A 250 5.33 -33.54 5.73
CA ILE A 250 6.77 -33.49 5.42
C ILE A 250 7.58 -33.99 6.61
N ALA A 251 7.27 -33.57 7.82
CA ALA A 251 7.98 -33.96 9.03
C ALA A 251 7.97 -35.47 9.25
N ARG A 252 6.84 -36.13 9.03
CA ARG A 252 6.73 -37.59 9.12
C ARG A 252 7.57 -38.31 8.07
N ALA A 253 7.66 -37.78 6.86
CA ALA A 253 8.45 -38.38 5.78
C ALA A 253 9.95 -38.33 6.06
N HIS A 254 10.42 -37.27 6.74
CA HIS A 254 11.84 -37.06 7.05
C HIS A 254 12.23 -37.38 8.50
N THR A 255 11.35 -38.04 9.26
CA THR A 255 11.57 -38.38 10.67
C THR A 255 11.95 -37.14 11.50
N ILE A 256 11.12 -36.11 11.39
CA ILE A 256 11.19 -34.84 12.12
C ILE A 256 10.00 -34.77 13.07
N ASP A 257 10.15 -34.10 14.21
CA ASP A 257 9.04 -33.85 15.12
C ASP A 257 7.98 -32.98 14.41
N PRO A 258 6.72 -33.44 14.28
CA PRO A 258 5.66 -32.65 13.65
C PRO A 258 5.39 -31.29 14.31
N THR A 259 5.83 -31.11 15.56
CA THR A 259 5.72 -29.85 16.30
C THR A 259 6.94 -28.96 16.16
N ASP A 260 7.95 -29.34 15.36
CA ASP A 260 9.12 -28.53 15.08
C ASP A 260 8.82 -27.54 13.94
N GLU A 261 8.34 -26.35 14.32
CA GLU A 261 7.95 -25.32 13.37
C GLU A 261 9.12 -24.75 12.56
N LYS A 262 10.32 -24.78 13.14
CA LYS A 262 11.53 -24.31 12.45
C LYS A 262 12.11 -25.38 11.54
N GLY A 263 12.12 -26.63 11.98
CA GLY A 263 12.66 -27.73 11.19
C GLY A 263 11.96 -27.88 9.83
N VAL A 264 10.64 -27.73 9.78
CA VAL A 264 9.84 -27.59 8.56
C VAL A 264 9.16 -26.23 8.60
N THR A 265 9.78 -25.25 7.99
CA THR A 265 9.23 -23.89 7.96
C THR A 265 8.13 -23.79 6.89
N VAL A 266 6.93 -23.42 7.31
CA VAL A 266 5.80 -23.10 6.43
C VAL A 266 5.52 -21.61 6.55
N PHE A 267 5.96 -20.84 5.58
CA PHE A 267 5.71 -19.42 5.49
C PHE A 267 4.34 -19.19 4.84
N ASN A 268 3.38 -18.79 5.65
CA ASN A 268 2.02 -18.53 5.22
C ASN A 268 1.85 -17.06 4.84
N THR A 269 1.65 -16.78 3.55
CA THR A 269 1.44 -15.41 3.05
C THR A 269 0.14 -14.79 3.56
N GLU A 270 -0.91 -15.61 3.83
CA GLU A 270 -2.17 -15.15 4.40
C GLU A 270 -1.97 -14.43 5.74
N VAL A 271 -1.12 -14.98 6.63
CA VAL A 271 -0.80 -14.36 7.92
C VAL A 271 -0.12 -13.01 7.74
N LEU A 272 0.77 -12.92 6.74
CA LEU A 272 1.45 -11.68 6.42
C LEU A 272 0.47 -10.60 5.93
N PHE A 273 -0.44 -10.96 5.01
CA PHE A 273 -1.49 -10.04 4.56
C PHE A 273 -2.43 -9.60 5.69
N GLN A 274 -2.81 -10.51 6.58
CA GLN A 274 -3.61 -10.18 7.77
C GLN A 274 -2.86 -9.22 8.72
N LEU A 275 -1.56 -9.42 8.89
CA LEU A 275 -0.71 -8.53 9.69
C LEU A 275 -0.64 -7.13 9.07
N LEU A 276 -0.40 -7.04 7.76
CA LEU A 276 -0.40 -5.77 7.03
C LEU A 276 -1.75 -5.06 7.14
N ASP A 277 -2.86 -5.77 6.92
CA ASP A 277 -4.19 -5.18 7.05
C ASP A 277 -4.48 -4.70 8.48
N SER A 278 -4.01 -5.42 9.50
CA SER A 278 -4.16 -5.01 10.90
C SER A 278 -3.32 -3.77 11.21
N LEU A 279 -2.10 -3.71 10.69
CA LEU A 279 -1.22 -2.56 10.81
C LEU A 279 -1.86 -1.32 10.15
N PHE A 280 -2.38 -1.46 8.92
CA PHE A 280 -3.03 -0.35 8.23
C PHE A 280 -4.36 0.08 8.87
N ARG A 281 -5.10 -0.84 9.50
CA ARG A 281 -6.25 -0.46 10.35
C ARG A 281 -5.83 0.39 11.52
N GLY A 282 -4.72 0.04 12.19
CA GLY A 282 -4.14 0.85 13.27
C GLY A 282 -3.68 2.22 12.79
N VAL A 283 -2.97 2.28 11.67
CA VAL A 283 -2.54 3.54 11.05
C VAL A 283 -3.73 4.42 10.69
N ASN A 284 -4.76 3.86 10.06
CA ASN A 284 -5.99 4.59 9.72
C ASN A 284 -6.69 5.13 10.97
N PHE A 285 -6.75 4.36 12.05
CA PHE A 285 -7.30 4.84 13.32
C PHE A 285 -6.51 6.06 13.85
N LEU A 286 -5.18 6.00 13.82
CA LEU A 286 -4.34 7.14 14.23
C LEU A 286 -4.52 8.36 13.32
N ILE A 287 -4.64 8.17 12.00
CA ILE A 287 -4.93 9.25 11.06
C ILE A 287 -6.24 9.96 11.41
N TRP A 288 -7.30 9.21 11.68
CA TRP A 288 -8.58 9.76 12.11
C TRP A 288 -8.49 10.46 13.47
N LEU A 289 -7.78 9.88 14.43
CA LEU A 289 -7.60 10.48 15.76
C LEU A 289 -6.89 11.84 15.68
N VAL A 290 -5.75 11.86 14.98
CA VAL A 290 -4.96 13.09 14.80
C VAL A 290 -5.71 14.11 13.93
N GLY A 291 -6.31 13.64 12.83
CA GLY A 291 -7.06 14.51 11.91
C GLY A 291 -8.27 15.16 12.57
N LEU A 292 -9.07 14.42 13.33
CA LEU A 292 -10.18 14.99 14.09
C LEU A 292 -9.69 15.93 15.18
N GLY A 293 -8.61 15.58 15.89
CA GLY A 293 -8.01 16.44 16.91
C GLY A 293 -7.54 17.79 16.35
N THR A 294 -6.85 17.76 15.19
CA THR A 294 -6.37 19.00 14.53
C THR A 294 -7.52 19.83 13.96
N LEU A 295 -8.55 19.19 13.40
CA LEU A 295 -9.77 19.89 12.95
C LEU A 295 -10.51 20.55 14.13
N LEU A 296 -10.67 19.87 15.26
CA LEU A 296 -11.26 20.44 16.47
C LEU A 296 -10.47 21.63 16.98
N ALA A 297 -9.15 21.53 17.02
CA ALA A 297 -8.29 22.66 17.38
C ALA A 297 -8.47 23.86 16.44
N GLY A 298 -8.56 23.59 15.13
CA GLY A 298 -8.87 24.62 14.12
C GLY A 298 -10.24 25.28 14.35
N ALA A 299 -11.27 24.48 14.63
CA ALA A 299 -12.63 24.99 14.93
C ALA A 299 -12.69 25.84 16.20
N ILE A 300 -11.99 25.46 17.25
CA ILE A 300 -11.85 26.27 18.46
C ILE A 300 -11.17 27.60 18.15
N GLY A 301 -10.10 27.57 17.31
CA GLY A 301 -9.43 28.78 16.85
C GLY A 301 -10.38 29.72 16.09
N VAL A 302 -11.18 29.19 15.16
CA VAL A 302 -12.22 29.96 14.44
C VAL A 302 -13.24 30.53 15.41
N SER A 303 -13.77 29.72 16.33
CA SER A 303 -14.76 30.13 17.31
C SER A 303 -14.26 31.27 18.20
N ASN A 304 -13.02 31.17 18.68
CA ASN A 304 -12.42 32.20 19.52
C ASN A 304 -12.29 33.54 18.78
N ILE A 305 -11.86 33.51 17.53
CA ILE A 305 -11.69 34.77 16.77
C ILE A 305 -13.03 35.35 16.34
N MET A 306 -13.99 34.51 15.95
CA MET A 306 -15.37 34.96 15.66
C MET A 306 -16.02 35.59 16.90
N MET A 307 -15.71 35.07 18.10
CA MET A 307 -16.18 35.64 19.36
C MET A 307 -15.65 37.10 19.57
N VAL A 308 -14.38 37.34 19.23
CA VAL A 308 -13.79 38.67 19.27
C VAL A 308 -14.41 39.57 18.21
N THR A 309 -14.64 39.06 16.98
CA THR A 309 -15.28 39.80 15.90
C THR A 309 -16.70 40.22 16.26
N VAL A 310 -17.48 39.35 16.88
CA VAL A 310 -18.84 39.69 17.36
C VAL A 310 -18.79 40.77 18.42
N ARG A 311 -17.82 40.76 19.33
CA ARG A 311 -17.62 41.87 20.32
C ARG A 311 -17.28 43.19 19.66
N GLU A 312 -16.36 43.19 18.70
CA GLU A 312 -15.97 44.42 17.96
C GLU A 312 -17.15 45.01 17.16
N ARG A 313 -18.11 44.18 16.74
CA ARG A 313 -19.30 44.59 15.97
C ARG A 313 -20.56 44.74 16.83
N THR A 314 -20.42 44.83 18.15
CA THR A 314 -21.57 44.90 19.06
C THR A 314 -22.50 46.05 18.71
N THR A 315 -21.96 47.25 18.41
CA THR A 315 -22.74 48.44 18.02
C THR A 315 -23.47 48.24 16.68
N GLU A 316 -22.80 47.68 15.67
CA GLU A 316 -23.42 47.36 14.38
C GLU A 316 -24.58 46.38 14.50
N ILE A 317 -24.37 45.28 15.26
CA ILE A 317 -25.40 44.28 15.56
C ILE A 317 -26.56 44.90 16.33
N GLY A 318 -26.27 45.82 17.29
CA GLY A 318 -27.27 46.54 18.04
C GLY A 318 -28.15 47.43 17.18
N ILE A 319 -27.56 48.20 16.25
CA ILE A 319 -28.27 49.03 15.28
C ILE A 319 -29.17 48.17 14.39
N ARG A 320 -28.64 47.09 13.80
CA ARG A 320 -29.45 46.17 12.97
C ARG A 320 -30.67 45.60 13.72
N ARG A 321 -30.50 45.25 14.99
CA ARG A 321 -31.57 44.78 15.84
C ARG A 321 -32.58 45.87 16.17
N ALA A 322 -32.13 47.12 16.36
CA ALA A 322 -33.00 48.26 16.59
C ALA A 322 -33.89 48.58 15.37
N ILE A 323 -33.39 48.38 14.15
CA ILE A 323 -34.08 48.55 12.87
C ILE A 323 -35.01 47.35 12.55
N GLY A 324 -35.01 46.28 13.37
CA GLY A 324 -35.95 45.16 13.24
C GLY A 324 -35.35 43.82 12.81
N ALA A 325 -34.02 43.67 12.76
CA ALA A 325 -33.42 42.37 12.49
C ALA A 325 -33.73 41.35 13.59
N THR A 326 -34.22 40.19 13.20
CA THR A 326 -34.52 39.09 14.15
C THR A 326 -33.26 38.45 14.67
N PRO A 327 -33.23 37.90 15.92
CA PRO A 327 -32.08 37.18 16.43
C PRO A 327 -31.62 36.03 15.53
N ARG A 328 -32.56 35.38 14.83
CA ARG A 328 -32.25 34.29 13.88
C ARG A 328 -31.53 34.76 12.61
N MET A 329 -31.76 36.02 12.18
CA MET A 329 -31.03 36.60 11.06
C MET A 329 -29.58 36.83 11.44
N ILE A 330 -29.31 37.37 12.63
CA ILE A 330 -27.95 37.56 13.12
C ILE A 330 -27.23 36.24 13.33
N LEU A 331 -27.90 35.23 13.91
CA LEU A 331 -27.38 33.86 14.05
C LEU A 331 -26.95 33.29 12.68
N SER A 332 -27.85 33.36 11.68
CA SER A 332 -27.58 32.79 10.36
C SER A 332 -26.45 33.50 9.65
N GLN A 333 -26.28 34.82 9.85
CA GLN A 333 -25.19 35.61 9.29
C GLN A 333 -23.85 35.17 9.89
N VAL A 334 -23.72 35.10 11.22
CA VAL A 334 -22.47 34.71 11.89
C VAL A 334 -22.08 33.25 11.56
N ILE A 335 -23.06 32.34 11.47
CA ILE A 335 -22.80 30.96 11.03
C ILE A 335 -22.35 30.93 9.56
N ALA A 336 -22.98 31.71 8.67
CA ALA A 336 -22.58 31.79 7.27
C ALA A 336 -21.15 32.32 7.11
N GLU A 337 -20.76 33.36 7.87
CA GLU A 337 -19.38 33.88 7.91
C GLU A 337 -18.36 32.81 8.32
N SER A 338 -18.66 32.01 9.37
CA SER A 338 -17.78 30.96 9.84
C SER A 338 -17.69 29.81 8.84
N ILE A 339 -18.79 29.43 8.16
CA ILE A 339 -18.81 28.40 7.11
C ILE A 339 -17.97 28.85 5.91
N VAL A 340 -18.12 30.08 5.43
CA VAL A 340 -17.36 30.60 4.28
C VAL A 340 -15.85 30.59 4.60
N LEU A 341 -15.48 31.06 5.79
CA LEU A 341 -14.08 31.07 6.22
C LEU A 341 -13.50 29.66 6.30
N THR A 342 -14.22 28.73 6.93
CA THR A 342 -13.76 27.35 7.10
C THR A 342 -13.71 26.58 5.77
N LEU A 343 -14.68 26.81 4.87
CA LEU A 343 -14.65 26.24 3.52
C LEU A 343 -13.48 26.78 2.69
N ALA A 344 -13.25 28.09 2.70
CA ALA A 344 -12.13 28.67 1.97
C ALA A 344 -10.77 28.15 2.47
N ALA A 345 -10.58 28.10 3.80
CA ALA A 345 -9.36 27.57 4.42
C ALA A 345 -9.23 26.05 4.20
N GLY A 346 -10.32 25.30 4.35
CA GLY A 346 -10.32 23.86 4.15
C GLY A 346 -10.07 23.45 2.70
N MET A 347 -10.70 24.13 1.73
CA MET A 347 -10.46 23.88 0.31
C MET A 347 -9.01 24.16 -0.08
N SER A 348 -8.41 25.26 0.43
CA SER A 348 -6.99 25.53 0.20
C SER A 348 -6.09 24.44 0.81
N GLY A 349 -6.46 23.89 1.99
CA GLY A 349 -5.78 22.75 2.60
C GLY A 349 -5.85 21.48 1.77
N ILE A 350 -7.02 21.16 1.20
CA ILE A 350 -7.19 20.02 0.28
C ILE A 350 -6.33 20.20 -0.96
N VAL A 351 -6.39 21.36 -1.62
CA VAL A 351 -5.61 21.64 -2.83
C VAL A 351 -4.11 21.49 -2.55
N PHE A 352 -3.65 22.06 -1.45
CA PHE A 352 -2.23 21.96 -1.07
C PHE A 352 -1.79 20.53 -0.77
N ALA A 353 -2.64 19.73 -0.10
CA ALA A 353 -2.39 18.32 0.16
C ALA A 353 -2.30 17.52 -1.15
N VAL A 354 -3.24 17.74 -2.08
CA VAL A 354 -3.24 17.06 -3.38
C VAL A 354 -2.00 17.40 -4.19
N LEU A 355 -1.55 18.65 -4.18
CA LEU A 355 -0.33 19.06 -4.88
C LEU A 355 0.92 18.35 -4.32
N ILE A 356 1.04 18.24 -2.99
CA ILE A 356 2.16 17.52 -2.37
C ILE A 356 2.08 16.03 -2.69
N LEU A 357 0.91 15.41 -2.58
CA LEU A 357 0.71 14.01 -2.91
C LEU A 357 1.05 13.72 -4.39
N GLN A 358 0.69 14.62 -5.30
CA GLN A 358 1.03 14.49 -6.71
C GLN A 358 2.55 14.62 -6.96
N MET A 359 3.24 15.49 -6.23
CA MET A 359 4.70 15.54 -6.29
C MET A 359 5.36 14.26 -5.80
N LEU A 360 4.82 13.65 -4.73
CA LEU A 360 5.28 12.33 -4.25
C LEU A 360 5.03 11.24 -5.28
N GLU A 361 3.88 11.25 -5.96
CA GLU A 361 3.53 10.30 -7.02
C GLU A 361 4.51 10.40 -8.21
N LEU A 362 4.82 11.60 -8.65
CA LEU A 362 5.81 11.83 -9.71
C LEU A 362 7.22 11.36 -9.31
N GLY A 363 7.61 11.54 -8.05
CA GLY A 363 8.88 11.05 -7.52
C GLY A 363 8.97 9.52 -7.41
N ASN A 364 7.83 8.82 -7.33
CA ASN A 364 7.74 7.37 -7.28
C ASN A 364 7.35 6.74 -8.62
N THR A 365 7.75 7.36 -9.73
CA THR A 365 7.56 6.83 -11.08
C THR A 365 8.87 6.22 -11.59
N GLU A 366 8.85 4.94 -11.94
CA GLU A 366 9.99 4.22 -12.51
C GLU A 366 9.65 3.74 -13.92
N ASP A 367 10.47 4.11 -14.91
CA ASP A 367 10.27 3.77 -16.34
C ASP A 367 8.92 4.23 -16.93
N GLY A 368 8.34 5.31 -16.43
CA GLY A 368 7.02 5.78 -16.85
C GLY A 368 5.86 4.97 -16.26
N ILE A 369 6.13 4.05 -15.34
CA ILE A 369 5.13 3.28 -14.61
C ILE A 369 5.05 3.84 -13.19
N LEU A 370 3.86 4.28 -12.81
CA LEU A 370 3.58 4.69 -11.43
C LEU A 370 3.70 3.48 -10.51
N LEU A 371 4.57 3.59 -9.49
CA LEU A 371 4.74 2.54 -8.49
C LEU A 371 3.59 2.55 -7.49
N ALA A 372 3.08 3.70 -7.10
CA ALA A 372 1.92 3.80 -6.22
C ALA A 372 1.12 5.06 -6.47
N HIS A 373 -0.19 4.97 -6.29
CA HIS A 373 -1.10 6.09 -6.37
C HIS A 373 -1.26 6.74 -5.00
N PHE A 374 -0.69 7.92 -4.84
CA PHE A 374 -0.86 8.75 -3.64
C PHE A 374 -2.11 9.63 -3.76
N GLN A 375 -3.18 9.08 -4.34
CA GLN A 375 -4.41 9.83 -4.60
C GLN A 375 -5.41 9.64 -3.48
N VAL A 376 -6.14 10.69 -3.20
CA VAL A 376 -7.26 10.65 -2.26
C VAL A 376 -8.49 10.14 -3.01
N GLN A 377 -9.10 9.07 -2.54
CA GLN A 377 -10.32 8.55 -3.12
C GLN A 377 -11.42 9.62 -3.11
N PHE A 378 -12.22 9.69 -4.17
CA PHE A 378 -13.29 10.69 -4.31
C PHE A 378 -14.23 10.75 -3.09
N TRP A 379 -14.65 9.60 -2.55
CA TRP A 379 -15.46 9.54 -1.34
C TRP A 379 -14.78 10.12 -0.11
N THR A 380 -13.48 9.94 0.00
CA THR A 380 -12.68 10.52 1.09
C THR A 380 -12.63 12.04 0.99
N ALA A 381 -12.51 12.59 -0.22
CA ALA A 381 -12.57 14.03 -0.45
C ALA A 381 -13.95 14.62 -0.08
N ILE A 382 -15.04 13.92 -0.44
CA ILE A 382 -16.41 14.33 -0.06
C ILE A 382 -16.59 14.29 1.45
N THR A 383 -16.15 13.21 2.13
CA THR A 383 -16.26 13.12 3.60
C THR A 383 -15.44 14.19 4.31
N ALA A 384 -14.26 14.53 3.79
CA ALA A 384 -13.46 15.64 4.31
C ALA A 384 -14.19 16.98 4.12
N ALA A 385 -14.75 17.26 2.94
CA ALA A 385 -15.52 18.48 2.66
C ALA A 385 -16.73 18.59 3.57
N LEU A 386 -17.46 17.48 3.79
CA LEU A 386 -18.60 17.43 4.70
C LEU A 386 -18.16 17.70 6.15
N ALA A 387 -17.06 17.09 6.59
CA ALA A 387 -16.51 17.33 7.92
C ALA A 387 -16.15 18.81 8.12
N ILE A 388 -15.53 19.45 7.12
CA ILE A 388 -15.21 20.89 7.15
C ILE A 388 -16.48 21.72 7.30
N ALA A 389 -17.55 21.43 6.54
CA ALA A 389 -18.82 22.14 6.62
C ALA A 389 -19.45 22.00 8.02
N ILE A 390 -19.49 20.79 8.57
CA ILE A 390 -19.99 20.53 9.93
C ILE A 390 -19.15 21.31 10.95
N MET A 391 -17.84 21.29 10.85
CA MET A 391 -16.95 22.01 11.73
C MET A 391 -17.14 23.52 11.64
N GLY A 392 -17.40 24.06 10.44
CA GLY A 392 -17.74 25.47 10.24
C GLY A 392 -19.02 25.89 10.98
N VAL A 393 -20.04 25.05 10.93
CA VAL A 393 -21.26 25.27 11.72
C VAL A 393 -20.98 25.23 13.23
N LEU A 394 -20.29 24.20 13.69
CA LEU A 394 -19.97 24.05 15.14
C LEU A 394 -19.12 25.21 15.65
N ALA A 395 -18.11 25.64 14.88
CA ALA A 395 -17.25 26.78 15.23
C ALA A 395 -18.04 28.11 15.32
N GLY A 396 -19.07 28.26 14.48
CA GLY A 396 -19.94 29.44 14.48
C GLY A 396 -21.02 29.48 15.55
N LEU A 397 -21.37 28.33 16.18
CA LEU A 397 -22.49 28.28 17.13
C LEU A 397 -22.28 29.13 18.39
N ALA A 398 -21.12 29.06 19.03
CA ALA A 398 -20.85 29.80 20.25
C ALA A 398 -20.83 31.35 20.02
N PRO A 399 -20.12 31.89 19.00
CA PRO A 399 -20.16 33.32 18.71
C PRO A 399 -21.54 33.78 18.25
N ALA A 400 -22.27 32.98 17.47
CA ALA A 400 -23.61 33.29 17.02
C ALA A 400 -24.63 33.34 18.19
N ALA A 401 -24.54 32.40 19.13
CA ALA A 401 -25.35 32.41 20.36
C ALA A 401 -25.10 33.70 21.18
N ARG A 402 -23.84 34.14 21.28
CA ARG A 402 -23.51 35.39 21.97
C ARG A 402 -24.02 36.61 21.24
N ALA A 403 -23.94 36.65 19.92
CA ALA A 403 -24.48 37.72 19.10
C ALA A 403 -26.00 37.92 19.29
N MET A 404 -26.76 36.87 19.50
CA MET A 404 -28.19 36.91 19.79
C MET A 404 -28.53 37.55 21.13
N THR A 405 -27.64 37.51 22.11
CA THR A 405 -27.89 38.04 23.46
C THR A 405 -27.63 39.55 23.57
N ILE A 406 -27.09 40.21 22.55
CA ILE A 406 -26.80 41.63 22.52
C ILE A 406 -28.10 42.42 22.52
N LYS A 407 -28.33 43.27 23.52
CA LYS A 407 -29.49 44.12 23.62
C LYS A 407 -29.25 45.44 22.86
N PRO A 408 -30.20 45.94 22.03
CA PRO A 408 -30.01 47.16 21.27
C PRO A 408 -29.70 48.40 22.15
N VAL A 409 -30.33 48.49 23.32
CA VAL A 409 -30.15 49.60 24.27
C VAL A 409 -28.74 49.62 24.85
N ASP A 410 -28.21 48.44 25.23
CA ASP A 410 -26.87 48.35 25.82
C ASP A 410 -25.77 48.62 24.76
N ALA A 411 -26.00 48.14 23.52
CA ALA A 411 -25.06 48.31 22.41
C ALA A 411 -24.89 49.77 21.92
N MET A 412 -25.87 50.65 22.17
CA MET A 412 -25.82 52.07 21.81
C MET A 412 -25.37 52.96 22.96
N ARG A 413 -25.20 52.40 24.18
CA ARG A 413 -24.82 53.18 25.40
C ARG A 413 -23.32 53.09 25.71
N ASP A 414 -22.61 52.13 25.13
CA ASP A 414 -21.16 51.91 25.32
C ASP A 414 -20.33 52.78 24.34
N GLU A 415 -20.61 54.12 24.26
CA GLU A 415 -19.71 55.12 23.76
C GLU A 415 -19.05 55.87 24.88
#